data_9b5133444c5b054ef41622140efd71a5
#
_entry.id   9b5133444c5b054ef41622140efd71a5
#
_cell.length_a   1.000
_cell.length_b   1.000
_cell.length_c   1.000
_cell.angle_alpha   90.00
_cell.angle_beta   90.00
_cell.angle_gamma   90.00
#
_symmetry.space_group_name_H-M   'P 1'
#
loop_
_entity.id
_entity.type
_entity.pdbx_description
1 polymer ?
#
loop_
_entity_poly.entity_id
_entity_poly.type
_entity_poly.pdbx_seq_one_letter_code
_entity_poly.pdbx_strand_id
1 'polypeptide(L)'
;MARERLYRMTEIQRNMLVVALMDEYRKQKARGVPYPPIGRLAVRAEDAPRHKHRLPWDKERLYDLYLNDAEWRMARDALNALRSWRFSVGKGDGGTDDALLRVMSAKYKKAPER
;
A
#
# COMPACT_ATOMS: atom_id res chain seq x y z
N MET A 1 4.99 6.01 -22.30
CA MET A 1 4.14 5.91 -21.10
C MET A 1 4.83 5.06 -20.07
N ALA A 2 4.92 5.55 -18.85
CA ALA A 2 5.55 4.81 -17.77
C ALA A 2 4.69 3.62 -17.34
N ARG A 3 5.32 2.45 -17.18
CA ARG A 3 4.67 1.32 -16.56
C ARG A 3 4.83 1.44 -15.06
N GLU A 4 3.76 1.21 -14.33
CA GLU A 4 3.75 1.21 -12.88
C GLU A 4 3.34 -0.17 -12.36
N ARG A 5 3.71 -0.47 -11.12
CA ARG A 5 3.29 -1.73 -10.50
C ARG A 5 1.84 -1.58 -10.03
N LEU A 6 1.01 -2.53 -10.42
CA LEU A 6 -0.39 -2.56 -9.97
C LEU A 6 -0.50 -3.33 -8.67
N TYR A 7 -0.84 -2.62 -7.61
CA TYR A 7 -1.18 -3.20 -6.32
C TYR A 7 -2.69 -3.29 -6.22
N ARG A 8 -3.22 -4.48 -6.53
CA ARG A 8 -4.65 -4.78 -6.37
C ARG A 8 -4.86 -5.36 -4.99
N MET A 9 -5.56 -4.64 -4.14
CA MET A 9 -5.63 -4.91 -2.72
C MET A 9 -7.07 -5.08 -2.25
N THR A 10 -7.25 -5.92 -1.22
CA THR A 10 -8.50 -5.99 -0.47
C THR A 10 -8.63 -4.76 0.43
N GLU A 11 -9.80 -4.57 1.03
CA GLU A 11 -10.02 -3.48 1.98
C GLU A 11 -9.07 -3.59 3.19
N ILE A 12 -8.86 -4.81 3.69
CA ILE A 12 -7.93 -5.03 4.81
C ILE A 12 -6.50 -4.67 4.42
N GLN A 13 -6.07 -5.10 3.24
CA GLN A 13 -4.73 -4.77 2.73
C GLN A 13 -4.56 -3.27 2.53
N ARG A 14 -5.59 -2.59 2.00
CA ARG A 14 -5.59 -1.14 1.87
C ARG A 14 -5.42 -0.45 3.22
N ASN A 15 -6.21 -0.87 4.20
CA ASN A 15 -6.14 -0.29 5.54
C ASN A 15 -4.76 -0.50 6.18
N MET A 16 -4.17 -1.69 6.00
CA MET A 16 -2.82 -1.97 6.49
C MET A 16 -1.78 -1.08 5.83
N LEU A 17 -1.87 -0.89 4.52
CA LEU A 17 -0.95 -0.02 3.79
C LEU A 17 -1.07 1.44 4.26
N VAL A 18 -2.29 1.94 4.42
CA VAL A 18 -2.52 3.31 4.89
C VAL A 18 -1.93 3.51 6.30
N VAL A 19 -2.19 2.57 7.21
CA VAL A 19 -1.64 2.62 8.57
C VAL A 19 -0.12 2.61 8.53
N ALA A 20 0.48 1.71 7.74
CA ALA A 20 1.93 1.59 7.64
C ALA A 20 2.57 2.89 7.13
N LEU A 21 2.00 3.48 6.08
CA LEU A 21 2.51 4.73 5.50
C LEU A 21 2.35 5.91 6.47
N MET A 22 1.23 6.00 7.15
CA MET A 22 1.00 7.07 8.12
C MET A 22 1.93 6.95 9.32
N ASP A 23 2.20 5.73 9.78
CA ASP A 23 3.16 5.52 10.87
C ASP A 23 4.56 5.97 10.47
N GLU A 24 5.01 5.62 9.27
CA GLU A 24 6.31 6.07 8.76
C GLU A 24 6.37 7.59 8.62
N TYR A 25 5.30 8.19 8.11
CA TYR A 25 5.22 9.65 7.98
C TYR A 25 5.35 10.33 9.35
N ARG A 26 4.64 9.84 10.36
CA ARG A 26 4.71 10.38 11.73
C ARG A 26 6.09 10.23 12.35
N LYS A 27 6.74 9.08 12.14
CA LYS A 27 8.10 8.85 12.65
C LYS A 27 9.08 9.84 12.05
N GLN A 28 9.01 10.04 10.75
CA GLN A 28 9.93 10.98 10.09
C GLN A 28 9.67 12.41 10.51
N LYS A 29 8.41 12.80 10.65
CA LYS A 29 8.03 14.11 11.15
C LYS A 29 8.54 14.34 12.58
N ALA A 30 8.45 13.33 13.44
CA ALA A 30 8.94 13.39 14.82
C ALA A 30 10.46 13.55 14.90
N ARG A 31 11.19 13.02 13.90
CA ARG A 31 12.65 13.19 13.78
C ARG A 31 13.05 14.55 13.20
N GLY A 32 12.09 15.38 12.82
CA GLY A 32 12.35 16.68 12.20
C GLY A 32 12.69 16.60 10.71
N VAL A 33 12.48 15.46 10.06
CA VAL A 33 12.77 15.27 8.63
C VAL A 33 11.52 14.70 7.92
N PRO A 34 10.42 15.47 7.87
CA PRO A 34 9.20 14.98 7.23
C PRO A 34 9.43 14.68 5.75
N TYR A 35 8.80 13.61 5.27
CA TYR A 35 8.87 13.23 3.87
C TYR A 35 7.46 13.23 3.26
N PRO A 36 7.03 14.37 2.70
CA PRO A 36 5.67 14.53 2.18
C PRO A 36 5.21 13.47 1.17
N PRO A 37 6.08 12.90 0.30
CA PRO A 37 5.65 11.85 -0.63
C PRO A 37 5.00 10.64 0.04
N ILE A 38 5.42 10.27 1.24
CA ILE A 38 4.81 9.15 1.98
C ILE A 38 3.37 9.51 2.37
N GLY A 39 3.15 10.72 2.88
CA GLY A 39 1.80 11.20 3.22
C GLY A 39 0.88 11.26 2.01
N ARG A 40 1.39 11.74 0.88
CA ARG A 40 0.63 11.78 -0.38
C ARG A 40 0.27 10.37 -0.85
N LEU A 41 1.19 9.42 -0.74
CA LEU A 41 0.91 8.04 -1.11
C LEU A 41 -0.15 7.43 -0.21
N ALA A 42 -0.14 7.72 1.09
CA ALA A 42 -1.16 7.25 2.01
C ALA A 42 -2.55 7.74 1.60
N VAL A 43 -2.68 9.01 1.22
CA VAL A 43 -3.95 9.57 0.73
C VAL A 43 -4.38 8.88 -0.57
N ARG A 44 -3.47 8.68 -1.50
CA ARG A 44 -3.78 7.98 -2.76
C ARG A 44 -4.22 6.54 -2.49
N ALA A 45 -3.60 5.86 -1.53
CA ALA A 45 -3.98 4.49 -1.18
C ALA A 45 -5.40 4.45 -0.59
N GLU A 46 -5.72 5.41 0.29
CA GLU A 46 -7.06 5.50 0.87
C GLU A 46 -8.12 5.79 -0.19
N ASP A 47 -7.78 6.60 -1.19
CA ASP A 47 -8.69 7.00 -2.27
C ASP A 47 -8.61 6.09 -3.48
N ALA A 48 -7.91 4.96 -3.42
CA ALA A 48 -7.74 4.07 -4.56
C ALA A 48 -9.08 3.64 -5.13
N PRO A 49 -9.24 3.71 -6.46
CA PRO A 49 -10.51 3.35 -7.08
C PRO A 49 -10.79 1.86 -6.97
N ARG A 50 -12.07 1.55 -6.87
CA ARG A 50 -12.53 0.18 -6.82
C ARG A 50 -12.28 -0.51 -8.16
N HIS A 51 -11.73 -1.73 -8.09
CA HIS A 51 -11.51 -2.55 -9.28
C HIS A 51 -12.85 -2.94 -9.90
N LYS A 52 -12.95 -2.79 -11.22
CA LYS A 52 -14.12 -3.22 -11.99
C LYS A 52 -13.91 -4.65 -12.46
N HIS A 53 -14.76 -5.56 -11.98
CA HIS A 53 -14.71 -6.95 -12.40
C HIS A 53 -15.32 -7.13 -13.79
N ARG A 54 -14.74 -8.05 -14.57
CA ARG A 54 -15.27 -8.39 -15.89
C ARG A 54 -16.54 -9.23 -15.80
N LEU A 55 -16.67 -10.00 -14.72
CA LEU A 55 -17.75 -10.96 -14.53
C LEU A 55 -18.76 -10.39 -13.54
N PRO A 56 -20.07 -10.34 -13.90
CA PRO A 56 -21.05 -9.72 -13.03
C PRO A 56 -21.31 -10.46 -11.71
N TRP A 57 -20.93 -11.73 -11.62
CA TRP A 57 -21.07 -12.50 -10.38
C TRP A 57 -19.87 -12.38 -9.45
N ASP A 58 -18.78 -11.77 -9.88
CA ASP A 58 -17.63 -11.55 -9.04
C ASP A 58 -17.87 -10.32 -8.20
N LYS A 59 -18.09 -10.52 -6.90
CA LYS A 59 -18.44 -9.45 -5.95
C LYS A 59 -17.31 -9.09 -4.99
N GLU A 60 -16.14 -9.66 -5.15
CA GLU A 60 -15.01 -9.34 -4.30
C GLU A 60 -14.65 -7.86 -4.44
N ARG A 61 -14.55 -7.17 -3.30
CA ARG A 61 -14.16 -5.75 -3.27
C ARG A 61 -12.66 -5.63 -3.31
N LEU A 62 -12.14 -5.19 -4.46
CA LEU A 62 -10.73 -4.94 -4.65
C LEU A 62 -10.54 -3.47 -5.03
N TYR A 63 -9.36 -2.96 -4.73
CA TYR A 63 -8.97 -1.59 -5.02
C TYR A 63 -7.66 -1.59 -5.79
N ASP A 64 -7.57 -0.78 -6.83
CA ASP A 64 -6.41 -0.72 -7.71
C ASP A 64 -5.58 0.52 -7.39
N LEU A 65 -4.31 0.29 -7.03
CA LEU A 65 -3.36 1.35 -6.76
C LEU A 65 -2.14 1.13 -7.65
N TYR A 66 -1.85 2.10 -8.52
CA TYR A 66 -0.68 2.07 -9.38
C TYR A 66 0.47 2.79 -8.68
N LEU A 67 1.61 2.12 -8.59
CA LEU A 67 2.79 2.59 -7.86
C LEU A 67 3.96 2.69 -8.83
N ASN A 68 4.61 3.85 -8.87
CA ASN A 68 5.93 3.94 -9.51
C ASN A 68 6.96 3.24 -8.62
N ASP A 69 8.20 3.11 -9.10
CA ASP A 69 9.22 2.36 -8.38
C ASP A 69 9.52 2.96 -7.00
N ALA A 70 9.56 4.28 -6.88
CA ALA A 70 9.79 4.95 -5.60
C ALA A 70 8.64 4.70 -4.63
N GLU A 71 7.40 4.81 -5.10
CA GLU A 71 6.21 4.56 -4.30
C GLU A 71 6.12 3.09 -3.88
N TRP A 72 6.48 2.18 -4.78
CA TRP A 72 6.50 0.74 -4.46
C TRP A 72 7.49 0.45 -3.32
N ARG A 73 8.68 1.06 -3.36
CA ARG A 73 9.66 0.92 -2.27
C ARG A 73 9.13 1.48 -0.96
N MET A 74 8.48 2.64 -1.00
CA MET A 74 7.85 3.23 0.19
C MET A 74 6.80 2.29 0.80
N ALA A 75 5.93 1.73 -0.04
CA ALA A 75 4.89 0.81 0.39
C ALA A 75 5.49 -0.46 1.00
N ARG A 76 6.46 -1.05 0.33
CA ARG A 76 7.17 -2.25 0.80
C ARG A 76 7.85 -1.99 2.15
N ASP A 77 8.60 -0.91 2.25
CA ASP A 77 9.38 -0.61 3.45
C ASP A 77 8.47 -0.25 4.62
N ALA A 78 7.39 0.48 4.38
CA ALA A 78 6.42 0.83 5.41
C ALA A 78 5.72 -0.42 5.96
N LEU A 79 5.28 -1.32 5.09
CA LEU A 79 4.63 -2.57 5.50
C LEU A 79 5.60 -3.48 6.25
N ASN A 80 6.86 -3.54 5.82
CA ASN A 80 7.87 -4.32 6.50
C ASN A 80 8.16 -3.76 7.91
N ALA A 81 8.20 -2.44 8.06
CA ALA A 81 8.38 -1.81 9.37
C ALA A 81 7.19 -2.09 10.30
N LEU A 82 5.97 -2.03 9.77
CA LEU A 82 4.77 -2.34 10.55
C LEU A 82 4.77 -3.81 10.99
N ARG A 83 5.13 -4.72 10.09
CA ARG A 83 5.26 -6.15 10.39
C ARG A 83 6.24 -6.38 11.55
N SER A 84 7.43 -5.78 11.47
CA SER A 84 8.46 -5.90 12.48
C SER A 84 7.99 -5.37 13.83
N TRP A 85 7.31 -4.22 13.83
CA TRP A 85 6.77 -3.64 15.06
C TRP A 85 5.72 -4.56 15.68
N ARG A 86 4.80 -5.10 14.89
CA ARG A 86 3.75 -6.00 15.42
C ARG A 86 4.34 -7.25 16.05
N PHE A 87 5.37 -7.83 15.43
CA PHE A 87 6.07 -8.97 16.04
C PHE A 87 6.75 -8.58 17.35
N SER A 88 7.39 -7.41 17.40
CA SER A 88 8.11 -6.98 18.62
C SER A 88 7.19 -6.76 19.81
N VAL A 89 5.93 -6.40 19.57
CA VAL A 89 4.94 -6.18 20.64
C VAL A 89 4.00 -7.38 20.83
N GLY A 90 4.26 -8.51 20.15
CA GLY A 90 3.49 -9.74 20.31
C GLY A 90 2.07 -9.71 19.76
N LYS A 91 1.76 -8.80 18.83
CA LYS A 91 0.39 -8.65 18.28
C LYS A 91 0.10 -9.57 17.10
N GLY A 92 1.05 -10.40 16.66
CA GLY A 92 0.90 -11.15 15.41
C GLY A 92 0.92 -10.24 14.18
N ASP A 93 0.70 -10.80 13.00
CA ASP A 93 0.83 -10.02 11.76
C ASP A 93 -0.40 -9.15 11.42
N GLY A 94 -1.60 -9.54 11.87
CA GLY A 94 -2.83 -8.78 11.65
C GLY A 94 -3.19 -8.57 10.19
N GLY A 95 -2.71 -9.44 9.29
CA GLY A 95 -2.89 -9.28 7.85
C GLY A 95 -1.76 -8.52 7.16
N THR A 96 -0.74 -8.08 7.92
CA THR A 96 0.40 -7.31 7.36
C THR A 96 1.22 -8.17 6.41
N ASP A 97 1.42 -9.46 6.71
CA ASP A 97 2.15 -10.37 5.83
C ASP A 97 1.49 -10.52 4.48
N ASP A 98 0.18 -10.67 4.43
CA ASP A 98 -0.57 -10.76 3.18
C ASP A 98 -0.44 -9.47 2.37
N ALA A 99 -0.56 -8.32 3.02
CA ALA A 99 -0.40 -7.02 2.37
C ALA A 99 1.00 -6.86 1.79
N LEU A 100 2.03 -7.23 2.55
CA LEU A 100 3.43 -7.15 2.10
C LEU A 100 3.70 -8.09 0.93
N LEU A 101 3.23 -9.34 1.00
CA LEU A 101 3.38 -10.29 -0.11
C LEU A 101 2.69 -9.79 -1.37
N ARG A 102 1.53 -9.19 -1.25
CA ARG A 102 0.80 -8.62 -2.39
C ARG A 102 1.58 -7.47 -3.03
N VAL A 103 2.16 -6.59 -2.22
CA VAL A 103 3.02 -5.50 -2.73
C VAL A 103 4.24 -6.07 -3.44
N MET A 104 4.92 -7.04 -2.83
CA MET A 104 6.14 -7.62 -3.40
C MET A 104 5.87 -8.35 -4.71
N SER A 105 4.68 -8.92 -4.88
CA SER A 105 4.29 -9.64 -6.10
C SER A 105 3.59 -8.74 -7.14
N ALA A 106 3.42 -7.46 -6.86
CA ALA A 106 2.78 -6.52 -7.78
C ALA A 106 3.58 -6.41 -9.08
N LYS A 107 2.90 -6.63 -10.21
CA LYS A 107 3.53 -6.65 -11.53
C LYS A 107 3.34 -5.31 -12.24
N TYR A 108 4.27 -5.01 -13.13
CA TYR A 108 4.16 -3.83 -13.97
C TYR A 108 2.96 -3.90 -14.91
N LYS A 109 2.21 -2.83 -14.95
CA LYS A 109 1.07 -2.65 -15.84
C LYS A 109 1.09 -1.23 -16.40
N LYS A 110 0.44 -1.04 -17.55
CA LYS A 110 0.26 0.29 -18.10
C LYS A 110 -0.66 1.07 -17.17
N ALA A 111 -0.14 2.16 -16.59
CA ALA A 111 -0.95 2.99 -15.71
C ALA A 111 -1.97 3.80 -16.52
N PRO A 112 -3.18 4.01 -15.99
CA PRO A 112 -4.12 4.92 -16.62
C PRO A 112 -3.60 6.36 -16.57
N GLU A 113 -4.02 7.17 -17.50
CA GLU A 113 -3.71 8.59 -17.48
C GLU A 113 -4.33 9.24 -16.24
N ARG A 114 -3.55 10.10 -15.64
CA ARG A 114 -3.95 10.84 -14.44
C ARG A 114 -4.08 12.30 -14.71
#